data_147dfa553700f96a0f4ad08f7b578a88
#
_entry.id   147dfa553700f96a0f4ad08f7b578a88
#
_cell.length_a   1.000
_cell.length_b   1.000
_cell.length_c   1.000
_cell.angle_alpha   90.00
_cell.angle_beta   90.00
_cell.angle_gamma   90.00
#
_symmetry.space_group_name_H-M   'P 1'
#
loop_
_entity.id
_entity.type
_entity.pdbx_description
1 polymer ?
#
loop_
_entity_poly.entity_id
_entity_poly.type
_entity_poly.pdbx_seq_one_letter_code
_entity_poly.pdbx_strand_id
1 'polypeptide(L)'
;MTFHIGPDDIFRRHENCRCIVAVSNEKGHYTDVWSKREYDSERELIRGRIEDIQHEEARTAVRERKARKRAKAVSEGKQFFDSTDFWKDADRRAGEDFYTGVKDPGKVFYKDGQRYEIDGHHVKFEPSQHEREIAEVLAEQLHERVILQPKIDDPPSIRMPDYIINGQGYDLKTVSGKGKNTLDSAVKDRKGQATTFVFDVTNFKVSEDDMLRQASHIIERREWIDKIILIRDNNIIRVFERT
;
A
#
# COMPACT_ATOMS: atom_id res chain seq x y z
N MET A 1 42.21 -17.91 10.02
CA MET A 1 42.07 -19.24 10.62
C MET A 1 41.42 -20.15 9.64
N THR A 2 42.10 -21.20 9.22
CA THR A 2 41.55 -22.17 8.28
C THR A 2 41.01 -23.34 9.11
N PHE A 3 39.75 -23.61 9.05
CA PHE A 3 39.11 -24.74 9.72
C PHE A 3 38.96 -25.87 8.69
N HIS A 4 39.38 -27.07 9.07
CA HIS A 4 39.06 -28.28 8.31
C HIS A 4 37.71 -28.80 8.81
N ILE A 5 36.75 -28.85 7.92
CA ILE A 5 35.41 -29.37 8.19
C ILE A 5 35.38 -30.83 7.74
N GLY A 6 35.06 -31.76 8.64
CA GLY A 6 34.85 -33.15 8.32
C GLY A 6 33.54 -33.37 7.56
N PRO A 7 33.37 -34.56 6.92
CA PRO A 7 32.17 -34.87 6.15
C PRO A 7 30.87 -34.85 6.95
N ASP A 8 30.93 -34.89 8.27
CA ASP A 8 29.77 -34.91 9.16
C ASP A 8 29.49 -33.56 9.85
N ASP A 9 30.27 -32.53 9.54
CA ASP A 9 30.10 -31.21 10.13
C ASP A 9 28.95 -30.45 9.48
N ILE A 10 27.90 -30.13 10.26
CA ILE A 10 26.79 -29.32 9.82
C ILE A 10 27.09 -27.86 10.14
N PHE A 11 27.43 -27.10 9.11
CA PHE A 11 27.62 -25.65 9.24
C PHE A 11 26.28 -24.92 9.08
N ARG A 12 25.82 -24.26 10.14
CA ARG A 12 24.61 -23.37 10.07
C ARG A 12 25.04 -21.93 10.09
N ARG A 13 24.74 -21.22 9.00
CA ARG A 13 24.93 -19.78 8.94
C ARG A 13 23.84 -19.07 9.74
N HIS A 14 24.21 -18.17 10.63
CA HIS A 14 23.27 -17.27 11.32
C HIS A 14 23.09 -15.96 10.52
N GLU A 15 21.98 -15.27 10.74
CA GLU A 15 21.47 -14.16 9.93
C GLU A 15 22.43 -12.99 9.67
N ASN A 16 23.52 -12.84 10.37
CA ASN A 16 24.49 -11.75 10.22
C ASN A 16 25.93 -12.22 10.00
N CYS A 17 26.14 -13.47 9.60
CA CYS A 17 27.48 -13.99 9.38
C CYS A 17 28.04 -13.59 8.02
N ARG A 18 29.13 -12.84 8.00
CA ARG A 18 29.91 -12.52 6.81
C ARG A 18 31.07 -13.52 6.57
N CYS A 19 30.99 -14.69 7.17
CA CYS A 19 32.04 -15.70 7.04
C CYS A 19 31.98 -16.34 5.65
N ILE A 20 33.12 -16.41 4.99
CA ILE A 20 33.32 -17.14 3.75
C ILE A 20 33.97 -18.48 4.15
N VAL A 21 33.31 -19.58 3.80
CA VAL A 21 33.88 -20.93 3.98
C VAL A 21 34.33 -21.41 2.61
N ALA A 22 35.62 -21.48 2.44
CA ALA A 22 36.22 -22.02 1.22
C ALA A 22 36.84 -23.38 1.52
N VAL A 23 36.51 -24.38 0.71
CA VAL A 23 37.14 -25.71 0.79
C VAL A 23 38.16 -25.81 -0.36
N SER A 24 39.41 -26.09 0.00
CA SER A 24 40.44 -26.38 -0.99
C SER A 24 40.34 -27.83 -1.43
N ASN A 25 40.29 -28.10 -2.71
CA ASN A 25 40.43 -29.44 -3.25
C ASN A 25 41.90 -29.72 -3.58
N GLU A 26 42.25 -31.02 -3.85
CA GLU A 26 43.61 -31.46 -4.19
C GLU A 26 44.25 -30.78 -5.39
N LYS A 27 43.49 -30.00 -6.17
CA LYS A 27 43.95 -29.23 -7.32
C LYS A 27 44.13 -27.73 -7.06
N GLY A 28 44.06 -27.31 -5.78
CA GLY A 28 44.20 -25.90 -5.39
C GLY A 28 43.04 -24.96 -5.83
N HIS A 29 41.96 -25.51 -6.31
CA HIS A 29 40.73 -24.75 -6.56
C HIS A 29 39.93 -24.63 -5.28
N TYR A 30 39.66 -23.42 -4.88
CA TYR A 30 38.74 -23.12 -3.80
C TYR A 30 37.32 -23.20 -4.34
N THR A 31 36.58 -24.19 -3.88
CA THR A 31 35.12 -24.21 -4.07
C THR A 31 34.47 -23.77 -2.76
N ASP A 32 33.72 -22.73 -2.81
CA ASP A 32 32.85 -22.37 -1.70
C ASP A 32 31.84 -23.51 -1.51
N VAL A 33 31.71 -24.04 -0.30
CA VAL A 33 30.80 -25.16 0.02
C VAL A 33 29.35 -24.78 -0.24
N TRP A 34 29.08 -23.49 -0.32
CA TRP A 34 27.78 -22.90 -0.64
C TRP A 34 27.57 -22.69 -2.14
N SER A 35 28.59 -22.96 -2.96
CA SER A 35 28.83 -22.33 -4.23
C SER A 35 27.89 -22.68 -5.38
N LYS A 36 27.17 -23.78 -5.35
CA LYS A 36 26.22 -24.00 -6.47
C LYS A 36 24.91 -23.24 -6.30
N ARG A 37 24.48 -23.00 -5.07
CA ARG A 37 23.29 -22.20 -4.79
C ARG A 37 23.59 -20.71 -4.59
N GLU A 38 24.77 -20.36 -4.09
CA GLU A 38 25.13 -18.95 -3.87
C GLU A 38 25.58 -18.23 -5.16
N TYR A 39 26.21 -18.90 -6.11
CA TYR A 39 26.56 -18.27 -7.40
C TYR A 39 25.30 -17.98 -8.23
N ASP A 40 24.30 -18.85 -8.13
CA ASP A 40 22.97 -18.58 -8.68
C ASP A 40 22.24 -17.52 -7.84
N SER A 41 22.40 -17.54 -6.49
CA SER A 41 21.78 -16.55 -5.61
C SER A 41 22.42 -15.16 -5.72
N GLU A 42 23.71 -15.05 -5.96
CA GLU A 42 24.36 -13.76 -6.17
C GLU A 42 23.96 -13.14 -7.53
N ARG A 43 23.82 -13.98 -8.56
CA ARG A 43 23.23 -13.55 -9.84
C ARG A 43 21.76 -13.20 -9.73
N GLU A 44 20.98 -13.92 -8.94
CA GLU A 44 19.58 -13.64 -8.64
C GLU A 44 19.45 -12.37 -7.80
N LEU A 45 20.33 -12.15 -6.81
CA LEU A 45 20.38 -10.91 -6.02
C LEU A 45 20.77 -9.70 -6.88
N ILE A 46 21.73 -9.86 -7.80
CA ILE A 46 22.11 -8.80 -8.73
C ILE A 46 20.97 -8.52 -9.71
N ARG A 47 20.32 -9.58 -10.22
CA ARG A 47 19.17 -9.45 -11.10
C ARG A 47 18.00 -8.78 -10.38
N GLY A 48 17.69 -9.19 -9.15
CA GLY A 48 16.67 -8.57 -8.31
C GLY A 48 16.97 -7.09 -8.05
N ARG A 49 18.21 -6.71 -7.74
CA ARG A 49 18.61 -5.30 -7.58
C ARG A 49 18.47 -4.49 -8.88
N ILE A 50 18.77 -5.09 -10.03
CA ILE A 50 18.60 -4.44 -11.32
C ILE A 50 17.11 -4.26 -11.62
N GLU A 51 16.30 -5.27 -11.36
CA GLU A 51 14.84 -5.21 -11.51
C GLU A 51 14.24 -4.16 -10.57
N ASP A 52 14.68 -4.10 -9.31
CA ASP A 52 14.25 -3.08 -8.35
C ASP A 52 14.63 -1.65 -8.81
N ILE A 53 15.85 -1.46 -9.32
CA ILE A 53 16.30 -0.17 -9.86
C ILE A 53 15.46 0.21 -11.09
N GLN A 54 15.23 -0.72 -12.00
CA GLN A 54 14.40 -0.48 -13.19
C GLN A 54 12.95 -0.18 -12.83
N HIS A 55 12.40 -0.86 -11.81
CA HIS A 55 11.08 -0.58 -11.26
C HIS A 55 11.01 0.80 -10.61
N GLU A 56 12.05 1.21 -9.89
CA GLU A 56 12.12 2.52 -9.26
C GLU A 56 12.28 3.65 -10.29
N GLU A 57 13.08 3.45 -11.31
CA GLU A 57 13.18 4.37 -12.46
C GLU A 57 11.86 4.49 -13.22
N ALA A 58 11.17 3.37 -13.45
CA ALA A 58 9.85 3.37 -14.08
C ALA A 58 8.82 4.10 -13.21
N ARG A 59 8.83 3.88 -11.89
CA ARG A 59 7.98 4.60 -10.92
C ARG A 59 8.27 6.10 -10.94
N THR A 60 9.54 6.48 -10.95
CA THR A 60 9.98 7.89 -11.00
C THR A 60 9.52 8.55 -12.29
N ALA A 61 9.67 7.89 -13.44
CA ALA A 61 9.19 8.40 -14.73
C ALA A 61 7.66 8.58 -14.76
N VAL A 62 6.92 7.66 -14.14
CA VAL A 62 5.46 7.79 -13.97
C VAL A 62 5.11 8.97 -13.08
N ARG A 63 5.83 9.16 -11.94
CA ARG A 63 5.65 10.32 -11.04
C ARG A 63 5.87 11.64 -11.76
N GLU A 64 6.98 11.77 -12.49
CA GLU A 64 7.28 12.98 -13.27
C GLU A 64 6.23 13.26 -14.34
N ARG A 65 5.78 12.24 -15.07
CA ARG A 65 4.73 12.38 -16.07
C ARG A 65 3.41 12.83 -15.44
N LYS A 66 3.06 12.30 -14.26
CA LYS A 66 1.88 12.69 -13.49
C LYS A 66 2.01 14.13 -12.97
N ALA A 67 3.18 14.52 -12.43
CA ALA A 67 3.46 15.87 -11.98
C ALA A 67 3.34 16.89 -13.13
N ARG A 68 3.87 16.58 -14.31
CA ARG A 68 3.73 17.43 -15.51
C ARG A 68 2.26 17.56 -15.96
N LYS A 69 1.48 16.46 -15.88
CA LYS A 69 0.03 16.52 -16.18
C LYS A 69 -0.72 17.38 -15.18
N ARG A 70 -0.38 17.29 -13.87
CA ARG A 70 -0.97 18.15 -12.83
C ARG A 70 -0.63 19.62 -13.05
N ALA A 71 0.65 19.94 -13.27
CA ALA A 71 1.09 21.30 -13.55
C ALA A 71 0.37 21.89 -14.76
N LYS A 72 0.17 21.10 -15.82
CA LYS A 72 -0.58 21.51 -16.99
C LYS A 72 -2.08 21.74 -16.68
N ALA A 73 -2.70 20.87 -15.90
CA ALA A 73 -4.10 21.01 -15.52
C ALA A 73 -4.34 22.25 -14.64
N VAL A 74 -3.39 22.55 -13.73
CA VAL A 74 -3.42 23.78 -12.92
C VAL A 74 -3.27 25.02 -13.82
N SER A 75 -2.35 24.98 -14.79
CA SER A 75 -2.17 26.11 -15.74
C SER A 75 -3.37 26.32 -16.67
N GLU A 76 -4.17 25.28 -16.90
CA GLU A 76 -5.41 25.33 -17.70
C GLU A 76 -6.64 25.76 -16.86
N GLY A 77 -6.46 26.21 -15.61
CA GLY A 77 -7.53 26.69 -14.74
C GLY A 77 -8.51 25.61 -14.27
N LYS A 78 -8.16 24.33 -14.42
CA LYS A 78 -8.88 23.24 -13.79
C LYS A 78 -8.63 23.30 -12.28
N GLN A 79 -9.58 23.89 -11.55
CA GLN A 79 -9.55 23.90 -10.11
C GLN A 79 -9.59 22.45 -9.59
N PHE A 80 -8.44 21.96 -9.16
CA PHE A 80 -8.43 20.84 -8.25
C PHE A 80 -8.82 21.39 -6.87
N PHE A 81 -9.70 20.76 -6.18
CA PHE A 81 -9.99 21.06 -4.80
C PHE A 81 -8.83 20.56 -3.98
N ASP A 82 -8.15 21.49 -3.45
CA ASP A 82 -6.97 21.28 -2.73
C ASP A 82 -7.33 21.55 -1.27
N SER A 83 -7.28 20.55 -0.42
CA SER A 83 -6.86 20.88 0.90
C SER A 83 -5.37 21.20 0.75
N THR A 84 -5.05 22.48 0.62
CA THR A 84 -3.68 22.93 0.33
C THR A 84 -2.68 22.34 1.32
N ASP A 85 -3.15 22.05 2.53
CA ASP A 85 -2.35 21.48 3.60
C ASP A 85 -2.12 19.97 3.42
N PHE A 86 -3.11 19.24 2.90
CA PHE A 86 -2.96 17.81 2.59
C PHE A 86 -1.85 17.57 1.54
N TRP A 87 -1.85 18.34 0.46
CA TRP A 87 -0.83 18.21 -0.59
C TRP A 87 0.55 18.71 -0.14
N LYS A 88 0.62 19.76 0.68
CA LYS A 88 1.86 20.20 1.32
C LYS A 88 2.45 19.12 2.21
N ASP A 89 1.62 18.43 2.97
CA ASP A 89 2.06 17.34 3.81
C ASP A 89 2.51 16.12 3.00
N ALA A 90 1.84 15.81 1.90
CA ALA A 90 2.27 14.76 0.98
C ALA A 90 3.61 15.12 0.31
N ASP A 91 3.77 16.37 -0.16
CA ASP A 91 5.01 16.86 -0.75
C ASP A 91 6.15 16.88 0.27
N ARG A 92 5.89 17.25 1.53
CA ARG A 92 6.87 17.18 2.62
C ARG A 92 7.34 15.74 2.86
N ARG A 93 6.42 14.78 2.94
CA ARG A 93 6.75 13.36 3.11
C ARG A 93 7.52 12.78 1.94
N ALA A 94 7.29 13.27 0.72
CA ALA A 94 8.04 12.86 -0.46
C ALA A 94 9.54 13.22 -0.39
N GLY A 95 9.89 14.24 0.40
CA GLY A 95 11.29 14.66 0.63
C GLY A 95 11.96 13.96 1.82
N GLU A 96 11.23 13.17 2.59
CA GLU A 96 11.75 12.42 3.73
C GLU A 96 11.96 10.94 3.34
N ASP A 97 13.02 10.31 3.88
CA ASP A 97 13.32 8.87 3.68
C ASP A 97 12.31 7.98 4.43
N PHE A 98 11.02 8.15 4.17
CA PHE A 98 9.98 7.29 4.70
C PHE A 98 9.80 6.05 3.82
N TYR A 99 9.70 4.91 4.47
CA TYR A 99 9.24 3.70 3.79
C TYR A 99 7.78 3.90 3.37
N THR A 100 7.59 4.18 2.10
CA THR A 100 6.28 4.24 1.45
C THR A 100 6.02 2.92 0.74
N GLY A 101 4.81 2.41 0.78
CA GLY A 101 4.44 1.21 0.05
C GLY A 101 3.32 0.44 0.72
N VAL A 102 2.90 -0.60 0.04
CA VAL A 102 1.86 -1.53 0.52
C VAL A 102 2.51 -2.62 1.36
N LYS A 103 1.90 -2.91 2.50
CA LYS A 103 2.32 -3.98 3.39
C LYS A 103 1.16 -4.90 3.71
N ASP A 104 1.41 -6.20 3.67
CA ASP A 104 0.49 -7.19 4.18
C ASP A 104 0.47 -7.16 5.72
N PRO A 105 -0.64 -7.52 6.37
CA PRO A 105 -0.72 -7.59 7.82
C PRO A 105 0.22 -8.68 8.35
N GLY A 106 0.67 -8.52 9.60
CA GLY A 106 1.35 -9.60 10.31
C GLY A 106 0.39 -10.77 10.57
N LYS A 107 0.96 -11.96 10.87
CA LYS A 107 0.15 -13.14 11.24
C LYS A 107 -0.79 -12.88 12.42
N VAL A 108 -0.45 -11.92 13.26
CA VAL A 108 -1.22 -11.50 14.44
C VAL A 108 -1.46 -10.01 14.37
N PHE A 109 -2.68 -9.61 14.69
CA PHE A 109 -3.05 -8.20 14.82
C PHE A 109 -4.03 -8.01 16.01
N TYR A 110 -4.28 -6.76 16.35
CA TYR A 110 -5.17 -6.40 17.45
C TYR A 110 -6.30 -5.51 16.93
N LYS A 111 -7.53 -5.82 17.35
CA LYS A 111 -8.71 -5.03 17.09
C LYS A 111 -9.47 -4.83 18.40
N ASP A 112 -9.71 -3.58 18.77
CA ASP A 112 -10.43 -3.20 20.01
C ASP A 112 -9.85 -3.88 21.28
N GLY A 113 -8.51 -4.03 21.32
CA GLY A 113 -7.80 -4.67 22.42
C GLY A 113 -7.78 -6.21 22.38
N GLN A 114 -8.52 -6.83 21.50
CA GLN A 114 -8.54 -8.28 21.31
C GLN A 114 -7.47 -8.71 20.30
N ARG A 115 -6.78 -9.82 20.60
CA ARG A 115 -5.79 -10.44 19.73
C ARG A 115 -6.47 -11.37 18.73
N TYR A 116 -6.12 -11.23 17.47
CA TYR A 116 -6.55 -12.10 16.38
C TYR A 116 -5.35 -12.69 15.66
N GLU A 117 -5.52 -13.90 15.15
CA GLU A 117 -4.54 -14.57 14.31
C GLU A 117 -5.14 -14.89 12.95
N ILE A 118 -4.40 -14.65 11.88
CA ILE A 118 -4.85 -14.98 10.52
C ILE A 118 -4.67 -16.49 10.34
N ASP A 119 -5.76 -17.22 10.49
CA ASP A 119 -5.80 -18.69 10.44
C ASP A 119 -6.38 -19.25 9.13
N GLY A 120 -6.87 -18.36 8.27
CA GLY A 120 -7.51 -18.72 7.00
C GLY A 120 -8.94 -19.25 7.13
N HIS A 121 -9.49 -19.34 8.34
CA HIS A 121 -10.85 -19.81 8.62
C HIS A 121 -11.69 -18.74 9.30
N HIS A 122 -11.32 -18.35 10.52
CA HIS A 122 -12.02 -17.32 11.30
C HIS A 122 -11.59 -15.92 10.91
N VAL A 123 -10.31 -15.79 10.56
CA VAL A 123 -9.70 -14.56 10.07
C VAL A 123 -9.00 -14.85 8.74
N LYS A 124 -9.47 -14.20 7.69
CA LYS A 124 -8.96 -14.40 6.33
C LYS A 124 -8.24 -13.16 5.82
N PHE A 125 -7.15 -13.40 5.12
CA PHE A 125 -6.44 -12.36 4.41
C PHE A 125 -6.40 -12.68 2.92
N GLU A 126 -7.41 -12.22 2.22
CA GLU A 126 -7.63 -12.45 0.79
C GLU A 126 -8.00 -11.13 0.11
N PRO A 127 -7.10 -10.14 0.10
CA PRO A 127 -7.39 -8.88 -0.57
C PRO A 127 -7.53 -9.12 -2.07
N SER A 128 -8.55 -8.55 -2.66
CA SER A 128 -8.74 -8.58 -4.12
C SER A 128 -7.59 -7.82 -4.82
N GLN A 129 -7.38 -8.13 -6.09
CA GLN A 129 -6.41 -7.40 -6.91
C GLN A 129 -6.71 -5.90 -6.92
N HIS A 130 -7.98 -5.53 -7.02
CA HIS A 130 -8.42 -4.14 -6.99
C HIS A 130 -8.09 -3.44 -5.66
N GLU A 131 -8.30 -4.09 -4.51
CA GLU A 131 -7.89 -3.56 -3.21
C GLU A 131 -6.37 -3.31 -3.15
N ARG A 132 -5.56 -4.21 -3.72
CA ARG A 132 -4.09 -4.03 -3.81
C ARG A 132 -3.70 -2.87 -4.72
N GLU A 133 -4.31 -2.76 -5.90
CA GLU A 133 -4.05 -1.68 -6.85
C GLU A 133 -4.39 -0.31 -6.24
N ILE A 134 -5.50 -0.18 -5.55
CA ILE A 134 -5.87 1.06 -4.85
C ILE A 134 -4.93 1.32 -3.67
N ALA A 135 -4.50 0.30 -2.93
CA ALA A 135 -3.50 0.46 -1.86
C ALA A 135 -2.18 1.03 -2.41
N GLU A 136 -1.71 0.57 -3.57
CA GLU A 136 -0.52 1.10 -4.24
C GLU A 136 -0.70 2.57 -4.66
N VAL A 137 -1.88 2.90 -5.20
CA VAL A 137 -2.22 4.30 -5.55
C VAL A 137 -2.18 5.19 -4.32
N LEU A 138 -2.76 4.73 -3.20
CA LEU A 138 -2.75 5.47 -1.95
C LEU A 138 -1.32 5.61 -1.41
N ALA A 139 -0.55 4.53 -1.36
CA ALA A 139 0.83 4.56 -0.87
C ALA A 139 1.71 5.50 -1.70
N GLU A 140 1.59 5.45 -3.04
CA GLU A 140 2.37 6.27 -3.95
C GLU A 140 1.99 7.76 -3.85
N GLN A 141 0.69 8.07 -3.82
CA GLN A 141 0.24 9.45 -3.94
C GLN A 141 0.12 10.18 -2.61
N LEU A 142 -0.07 9.44 -1.51
CA LEU A 142 -0.03 10.00 -0.15
C LEU A 142 1.38 10.01 0.44
N HIS A 143 2.32 9.30 -0.18
CA HIS A 143 3.65 9.02 0.38
C HIS A 143 3.58 8.43 1.79
N GLU A 144 2.73 7.42 1.94
CA GLU A 144 2.45 6.78 3.22
C GLU A 144 2.56 5.26 3.11
N ARG A 145 2.76 4.61 4.25
CA ARG A 145 2.64 3.17 4.33
C ARG A 145 1.17 2.77 4.43
N VAL A 146 0.71 1.94 3.50
CA VAL A 146 -0.63 1.36 3.50
C VAL A 146 -0.56 -0.09 3.96
N ILE A 147 -1.25 -0.41 5.03
CA ILE A 147 -1.32 -1.78 5.56
C ILE A 147 -2.69 -2.34 5.21
N LEU A 148 -2.71 -3.38 4.37
CA LEU A 148 -3.92 -4.13 4.05
C LEU A 148 -4.46 -4.81 5.30
N GLN A 149 -5.79 -4.90 5.43
CA GLN A 149 -6.41 -5.45 6.61
C GLN A 149 -7.09 -6.80 6.31
N PRO A 150 -7.01 -7.76 7.24
CA PRO A 150 -7.75 -9.01 7.13
C PRO A 150 -9.23 -8.81 7.43
N LYS A 151 -10.05 -9.77 7.02
CA LYS A 151 -11.49 -9.84 7.36
C LYS A 151 -11.69 -10.84 8.48
N ILE A 152 -12.47 -10.45 9.49
CA ILE A 152 -12.84 -11.32 10.61
C ILE A 152 -14.23 -11.88 10.30
N ASP A 153 -14.32 -13.19 10.04
CA ASP A 153 -15.55 -13.87 9.76
C ASP A 153 -16.18 -14.44 11.03
N ASP A 154 -15.35 -14.81 12.01
CA ASP A 154 -15.77 -15.31 13.32
C ASP A 154 -14.97 -14.65 14.46
N PRO A 155 -15.62 -13.99 15.42
CA PRO A 155 -17.06 -13.77 15.52
C PRO A 155 -17.63 -12.87 14.43
N PRO A 156 -18.89 -13.11 14.02
CA PRO A 156 -19.50 -12.34 12.95
C PRO A 156 -19.73 -10.88 13.35
N SER A 157 -19.88 -10.01 12.35
CA SER A 157 -20.20 -8.59 12.52
C SER A 157 -19.09 -7.69 13.02
N ILE A 158 -17.86 -8.18 13.16
CA ILE A 158 -16.72 -7.30 13.40
C ILE A 158 -16.39 -6.55 12.11
N ARG A 159 -16.47 -5.22 12.17
CA ARG A 159 -16.21 -4.35 11.03
C ARG A 159 -14.74 -4.02 10.97
N MET A 160 -14.10 -4.37 9.85
CA MET A 160 -12.71 -4.04 9.57
C MET A 160 -12.66 -3.01 8.43
N PRO A 161 -11.77 -2.01 8.49
CA PRO A 161 -11.46 -1.20 7.32
C PRO A 161 -10.68 -2.05 6.32
N ASP A 162 -10.58 -1.60 5.08
CA ASP A 162 -9.76 -2.30 4.07
C ASP A 162 -8.27 -1.99 4.25
N TYR A 163 -7.94 -0.79 4.74
CA TYR A 163 -6.56 -0.33 4.95
C TYR A 163 -6.38 0.37 6.29
N ILE A 164 -5.13 0.32 6.80
CA ILE A 164 -4.66 1.23 7.86
C ILE A 164 -3.54 2.09 7.28
N ILE A 165 -3.68 3.41 7.44
CA ILE A 165 -2.67 4.41 7.07
C ILE A 165 -2.50 5.32 8.28
N ASN A 166 -1.29 5.43 8.83
CA ASN A 166 -0.98 6.20 10.03
C ASN A 166 -1.89 5.90 11.23
N GLY A 167 -2.25 4.62 11.40
CA GLY A 167 -3.13 4.19 12.48
C GLY A 167 -4.63 4.48 12.26
N GLN A 168 -5.00 5.12 11.15
CA GLN A 168 -6.38 5.38 10.79
C GLN A 168 -6.92 4.34 9.82
N GLY A 169 -8.20 3.97 9.98
CA GLY A 169 -8.89 3.03 9.11
C GLY A 169 -9.43 3.71 7.85
N TYR A 170 -9.16 3.12 6.70
CA TYR A 170 -9.64 3.54 5.39
C TYR A 170 -10.48 2.43 4.76
N ASP A 171 -11.66 2.76 4.27
CA ASP A 171 -12.59 1.82 3.67
C ASP A 171 -12.82 2.15 2.20
N LEU A 172 -12.56 1.17 1.32
CA LEU A 172 -12.69 1.32 -0.13
C LEU A 172 -14.13 1.08 -0.57
N LYS A 173 -14.62 1.94 -1.42
CA LYS A 173 -15.92 1.80 -2.10
C LYS A 173 -15.77 2.01 -3.59
N THR A 174 -15.93 0.96 -4.35
CA THR A 174 -16.07 1.07 -5.81
C THR A 174 -17.50 1.46 -6.14
N VAL A 175 -17.65 2.59 -6.82
CA VAL A 175 -18.96 3.13 -7.15
C VAL A 175 -19.17 3.17 -8.66
N SER A 176 -20.40 2.88 -9.06
CA SER A 176 -20.81 2.86 -10.45
C SER A 176 -22.22 3.45 -10.61
N GLY A 177 -22.63 3.65 -11.88
CA GLY A 177 -23.96 4.18 -12.17
C GLY A 177 -24.00 5.71 -12.20
N LYS A 178 -25.18 6.30 -12.03
CA LYS A 178 -25.45 7.75 -12.22
C LYS A 178 -26.46 8.32 -11.22
N GLY A 179 -26.62 7.67 -10.09
CA GLY A 179 -27.58 8.09 -9.05
C GLY A 179 -27.10 9.32 -8.29
N LYS A 180 -28.04 10.19 -7.90
CA LYS A 180 -27.77 11.43 -7.17
C LYS A 180 -27.28 11.24 -5.74
N ASN A 181 -27.46 10.04 -5.16
CA ASN A 181 -27.09 9.72 -3.77
C ASN A 181 -26.19 8.47 -3.70
N THR A 182 -25.49 8.13 -4.77
CA THR A 182 -24.72 6.87 -4.85
C THR A 182 -23.60 6.84 -3.82
N LEU A 183 -22.85 7.92 -3.67
CA LEU A 183 -21.76 8.01 -2.70
C LEU A 183 -22.31 7.92 -1.26
N ASP A 184 -23.38 8.65 -0.94
CA ASP A 184 -23.99 8.63 0.40
C ASP A 184 -24.54 7.24 0.75
N SER A 185 -25.15 6.56 -0.21
CA SER A 185 -25.67 5.21 -0.03
C SER A 185 -24.56 4.20 0.26
N ALA A 186 -23.38 4.37 -0.34
CA ALA A 186 -22.23 3.47 -0.15
C ALA A 186 -21.67 3.51 1.27
N VAL A 187 -21.85 4.61 2.01
CA VAL A 187 -21.34 4.77 3.39
C VAL A 187 -22.42 4.73 4.47
N LYS A 188 -23.69 4.73 4.08
CA LYS A 188 -24.84 4.89 4.98
C LYS A 188 -24.78 3.97 6.23
N ASP A 189 -24.43 2.72 6.04
CA ASP A 189 -24.46 1.70 7.08
C ASP A 189 -23.05 1.28 7.55
N ARG A 190 -22.03 2.15 7.33
CA ARG A 190 -20.60 1.84 7.59
C ARG A 190 -20.01 2.54 8.81
N LYS A 191 -20.84 3.16 9.63
CA LYS A 191 -20.38 3.75 10.89
C LYS A 191 -19.69 2.72 11.78
N GLY A 192 -18.48 3.04 12.25
CA GLY A 192 -17.64 2.14 13.05
C GLY A 192 -16.73 1.20 12.24
N GLN A 193 -16.80 1.24 10.91
CA GLN A 193 -15.85 0.52 10.06
C GLN A 193 -14.59 1.35 9.79
N ALA A 194 -14.78 2.60 9.37
CA ALA A 194 -13.72 3.58 9.14
C ALA A 194 -14.27 4.99 9.33
N THR A 195 -13.39 5.97 9.49
CA THR A 195 -13.73 7.40 9.45
C THR A 195 -13.27 8.05 8.13
N THR A 196 -12.43 7.34 7.36
CA THR A 196 -11.98 7.76 6.04
C THR A 196 -12.50 6.80 4.98
N PHE A 197 -13.10 7.35 3.93
CA PHE A 197 -13.63 6.58 2.80
C PHE A 197 -12.88 6.91 1.52
N VAL A 198 -12.46 5.87 0.82
CA VAL A 198 -11.83 5.95 -0.50
C VAL A 198 -12.86 5.52 -1.53
N PHE A 199 -13.28 6.42 -2.39
CA PHE A 199 -14.18 6.09 -3.48
C PHE A 199 -13.40 5.94 -4.79
N ASP A 200 -13.41 4.75 -5.36
CA ASP A 200 -13.08 4.57 -6.76
C ASP A 200 -14.29 4.96 -7.61
N VAL A 201 -14.16 6.09 -8.28
CA VAL A 201 -15.21 6.70 -9.11
C VAL A 201 -14.94 6.53 -10.61
N THR A 202 -14.05 5.63 -11.00
CA THR A 202 -13.69 5.36 -12.40
C THR A 202 -14.94 5.04 -13.26
N ASN A 203 -15.86 4.24 -12.71
CA ASN A 203 -17.10 3.85 -13.38
C ASN A 203 -18.33 4.67 -12.98
N PHE A 204 -18.13 5.78 -12.26
CA PHE A 204 -19.23 6.63 -11.81
C PHE A 204 -19.59 7.65 -12.90
N LYS A 205 -20.78 7.49 -13.48
CA LYS A 205 -21.24 8.21 -14.69
C LYS A 205 -22.09 9.43 -14.33
N VAL A 206 -21.54 10.33 -13.52
CA VAL A 206 -22.15 11.63 -13.20
C VAL A 206 -21.20 12.75 -13.61
N SER A 207 -21.71 13.98 -13.68
CA SER A 207 -20.85 15.15 -13.89
C SER A 207 -19.86 15.29 -12.73
N GLU A 208 -18.71 15.91 -12.97
CA GLU A 208 -17.73 16.17 -11.93
C GLU A 208 -18.33 17.00 -10.80
N ASP A 209 -19.09 18.04 -11.14
CA ASP A 209 -19.78 18.91 -10.18
C ASP A 209 -20.75 18.13 -9.29
N ASP A 210 -21.53 17.19 -9.87
CA ASP A 210 -22.46 16.36 -9.12
C ASP A 210 -21.73 15.41 -8.18
N MET A 211 -20.64 14.84 -8.62
CA MET A 211 -19.80 13.97 -7.82
C MET A 211 -19.18 14.71 -6.62
N LEU A 212 -18.59 15.88 -6.89
CA LEU A 212 -17.99 16.71 -5.85
C LEU A 212 -19.03 17.17 -4.83
N ARG A 213 -20.21 17.58 -5.30
CA ARG A 213 -21.34 17.95 -4.43
C ARG A 213 -21.80 16.79 -3.57
N GLN A 214 -21.89 15.56 -4.11
CA GLN A 214 -22.23 14.38 -3.31
C GLN A 214 -21.19 14.14 -2.21
N ALA A 215 -19.90 14.22 -2.52
CA ALA A 215 -18.82 14.00 -1.55
C ALA A 215 -18.81 15.09 -0.46
N SER A 216 -18.92 16.37 -0.83
CA SER A 216 -19.04 17.48 0.13
C SER A 216 -20.24 17.29 1.08
N HIS A 217 -21.39 16.95 0.52
CA HIS A 217 -22.61 16.74 1.30
C HIS A 217 -22.48 15.60 2.32
N ILE A 218 -21.72 14.55 2.01
CA ILE A 218 -21.46 13.46 2.97
C ILE A 218 -20.65 13.97 4.15
N ILE A 219 -19.57 14.69 3.92
CA ILE A 219 -18.73 15.28 5.00
C ILE A 219 -19.59 16.21 5.88
N GLU A 220 -20.43 17.05 5.30
CA GLU A 220 -21.29 17.96 6.04
C GLU A 220 -22.31 17.25 6.91
N ARG A 221 -22.96 16.21 6.39
CA ARG A 221 -24.06 15.52 7.06
C ARG A 221 -23.64 14.42 8.03
N ARG A 222 -22.50 13.78 7.79
CA ARG A 222 -22.05 12.60 8.55
C ARG A 222 -20.85 12.96 9.41
N GLU A 223 -21.11 13.48 10.60
CA GLU A 223 -20.09 13.92 11.56
C GLU A 223 -19.02 12.87 11.89
N TRP A 224 -19.32 11.59 11.68
CA TRP A 224 -18.39 10.49 11.92
C TRP A 224 -17.45 10.20 10.74
N ILE A 225 -17.61 10.90 9.62
CA ILE A 225 -16.68 10.82 8.49
C ILE A 225 -15.74 12.02 8.54
N ASP A 226 -14.47 11.74 8.67
CA ASP A 226 -13.42 12.76 8.76
C ASP A 226 -12.86 13.11 7.39
N LYS A 227 -12.78 12.09 6.51
CA LYS A 227 -12.11 12.26 5.21
C LYS A 227 -12.77 11.45 4.11
N ILE A 228 -12.80 12.01 2.91
CA ILE A 228 -13.18 11.33 1.67
C ILE A 228 -12.08 11.56 0.63
N ILE A 229 -11.62 10.46 0.03
CA ILE A 229 -10.67 10.48 -1.07
C ILE A 229 -11.38 9.95 -2.32
N LEU A 230 -11.36 10.73 -3.39
CA LEU A 230 -11.89 10.30 -4.67
C LEU A 230 -10.73 9.88 -5.59
N ILE A 231 -10.82 8.66 -6.11
CA ILE A 231 -9.85 8.08 -7.04
C ILE A 231 -10.55 7.84 -8.38
N ARG A 232 -9.93 8.25 -9.47
CA ARG A 232 -10.37 7.96 -10.83
C ARG A 232 -9.17 7.57 -11.68
N ASP A 233 -9.27 6.45 -12.40
CA ASP A 233 -8.21 5.95 -13.28
C ASP A 233 -6.84 5.91 -12.56
N ASN A 234 -6.82 5.31 -11.37
CA ASN A 234 -5.65 5.20 -10.50
C ASN A 234 -5.00 6.55 -10.11
N ASN A 235 -5.80 7.62 -10.06
CA ASN A 235 -5.33 8.91 -9.58
C ASN A 235 -6.26 9.46 -8.51
N ILE A 236 -5.68 9.96 -7.41
CA ILE A 236 -6.44 10.78 -6.47
C ILE A 236 -6.79 12.08 -7.16
N ILE A 237 -8.08 12.28 -7.41
CA ILE A 237 -8.58 13.49 -8.07
C ILE A 237 -9.02 14.54 -7.05
N ARG A 238 -9.38 14.09 -5.82
CA ARG A 238 -9.92 14.99 -4.80
C ARG A 238 -9.82 14.39 -3.40
N VAL A 239 -9.56 15.23 -2.42
CA VAL A 239 -9.65 14.91 -0.99
C VAL A 239 -10.56 15.93 -0.31
N PHE A 240 -11.52 15.46 0.45
CA PHE A 240 -12.34 16.27 1.35
C PHE A 240 -11.96 15.88 2.77
N GLU A 241 -11.71 16.84 3.60
CA GLU A 241 -11.32 16.66 4.98
C GLU A 241 -12.14 17.57 5.88
N ARG A 242 -12.58 17.06 7.02
CA ARG A 242 -13.27 17.84 8.02
C ARG A 242 -12.25 18.71 8.75
N THR A 243 -12.45 20.00 8.75
CA THR A 243 -11.68 21.00 9.51
C THR A 243 -12.21 21.14 10.92
#